data_b4998ed9691e81c5f3eed4dde05a08a1
#
_entry.id   b4998ed9691e81c5f3eed4dde05a08a1
#
_cell.length_a   1.000
_cell.length_b   1.000
_cell.length_c   1.000
_cell.angle_alpha   90.00
_cell.angle_beta   90.00
_cell.angle_gamma   90.00
#
_symmetry.space_group_name_H-M   'P 1'
#
loop_
_entity.id
_entity.type
_entity.pdbx_description
1 polymer ?
#
loop_
_entity_poly.entity_id
_entity_poly.type
_entity_poly.pdbx_seq_one_letter_code
_entity_poly.pdbx_strand_id
1 'polypeptide(L)'
;CIRDRDITKEIDSTTKAMEDEISSRISESTDSICAGYDKAVSQDKDTIKQVQADRDKAKMQGIKERIASETASLRAENKSLQNEINEAFIQENIPRIVNNSFFMALYISRKVRDVLVYTLFLLIVFALIPAALYLLPVIPAYVPVIYAGVMGILLLIIGRSVYINLILAHKDTIMAARDTRYKIRDNKRIIKKTQHSIKKDKDEAMYGLESFDNRINSIGDNIKKTEEEKQNALREFEETVKPDLVKEVEGRYLDKLNLMREELAKKKDEYMKLDDLIKQQRIYISSNYEAYLGKEFVNVQRLTELDNIISSGEAQTISQAMAVYKNRK
;
A
#
# COMPACT_ATOMS: atom_id res chain seq x y z
N CYS A 1 -35.02 -35.85 29.87
CA CYS A 1 -34.36 -37.16 29.86
C CYS A 1 -33.00 -37.09 29.12
N ILE A 2 -32.03 -37.95 29.42
CA ILE A 2 -30.67 -37.91 28.79
C ILE A 2 -30.84 -38.04 27.27
N ARG A 3 -31.62 -38.99 26.82
CA ARG A 3 -31.86 -39.28 25.41
C ARG A 3 -32.51 -38.15 24.60
N ASP A 4 -33.41 -37.38 25.20
CA ASP A 4 -34.02 -36.19 24.55
C ASP A 4 -33.01 -35.09 24.33
N ARG A 5 -32.02 -34.91 25.26
CA ARG A 5 -30.91 -33.98 25.10
C ARG A 5 -29.98 -34.41 23.98
N ASP A 6 -29.76 -35.71 23.81
CA ASP A 6 -28.86 -36.19 22.77
C ASP A 6 -29.47 -35.98 21.38
N ILE A 7 -30.78 -36.31 21.20
CA ILE A 7 -31.49 -36.05 19.94
C ILE A 7 -31.57 -34.56 19.65
N THR A 8 -31.84 -33.72 20.66
CA THR A 8 -31.87 -32.26 20.48
C THR A 8 -30.49 -31.73 20.03
N LYS A 9 -29.40 -32.19 20.65
CA LYS A 9 -28.04 -31.81 20.24
C LYS A 9 -27.72 -32.27 18.82
N GLU A 10 -28.19 -33.44 18.42
CA GLU A 10 -27.99 -33.98 17.07
C GLU A 10 -28.77 -33.16 16.03
N ILE A 11 -29.99 -32.72 16.35
CA ILE A 11 -30.79 -31.81 15.54
C ILE A 11 -30.05 -30.47 15.39
N ASP A 12 -29.57 -29.89 16.49
CA ASP A 12 -28.86 -28.61 16.49
C ASP A 12 -27.54 -28.69 15.69
N SER A 13 -26.80 -29.77 15.87
CA SER A 13 -25.54 -29.98 15.11
C SER A 13 -25.79 -30.21 13.63
N THR A 14 -26.86 -30.93 13.26
CA THR A 14 -27.24 -31.18 11.86
C THR A 14 -27.75 -29.90 11.20
N THR A 15 -28.53 -29.09 11.92
CA THR A 15 -29.00 -27.79 11.44
C THR A 15 -27.81 -26.84 11.22
N LYS A 16 -26.89 -26.80 12.15
CA LYS A 16 -25.67 -25.99 12.00
C LYS A 16 -24.81 -26.45 10.82
N ALA A 17 -24.63 -27.77 10.63
CA ALA A 17 -23.89 -28.30 9.48
C ALA A 17 -24.55 -27.92 8.15
N MET A 18 -25.88 -27.92 8.10
CA MET A 18 -26.64 -27.45 6.93
C MET A 18 -26.41 -25.96 6.64
N GLU A 19 -26.49 -25.11 7.67
CA GLU A 19 -26.25 -23.66 7.56
C GLU A 19 -24.81 -23.34 7.15
N ASP A 20 -23.85 -24.07 7.71
CA ASP A 20 -22.42 -23.93 7.36
C ASP A 20 -22.18 -24.36 5.90
N GLU A 21 -22.81 -25.44 5.42
CA GLU A 21 -22.71 -25.87 4.01
C GLU A 21 -23.34 -24.84 3.07
N ILE A 22 -24.53 -24.31 3.39
CA ILE A 22 -25.18 -23.25 2.61
C ILE A 22 -24.27 -22.03 2.51
N SER A 23 -23.77 -21.57 3.65
CA SER A 23 -22.87 -20.40 3.71
C SER A 23 -21.59 -20.60 2.90
N SER A 24 -20.96 -21.77 3.04
CA SER A 24 -19.74 -22.11 2.30
C SER A 24 -19.98 -22.14 0.79
N ARG A 25 -21.06 -22.77 0.33
CA ARG A 25 -21.38 -22.82 -1.11
C ARG A 25 -21.74 -21.47 -1.70
N ILE A 26 -22.46 -20.64 -0.95
CA ILE A 26 -22.78 -19.27 -1.36
C ILE A 26 -21.49 -18.46 -1.51
N SER A 27 -20.60 -18.52 -0.52
CA SER A 27 -19.31 -17.82 -0.54
C SER A 27 -18.46 -18.29 -1.72
N GLU A 28 -18.30 -19.61 -1.90
CA GLU A 28 -17.50 -20.18 -2.98
C GLU A 28 -18.01 -19.79 -4.37
N SER A 29 -19.33 -19.79 -4.57
CA SER A 29 -19.95 -19.37 -5.83
C SER A 29 -19.77 -17.87 -6.08
N THR A 30 -19.97 -17.06 -5.05
CA THR A 30 -19.81 -15.60 -5.11
C THR A 30 -18.35 -15.22 -5.38
N ASP A 31 -17.41 -15.87 -4.70
CA ASP A 31 -15.98 -15.67 -4.90
C ASP A 31 -15.54 -16.08 -6.30
N SER A 32 -16.09 -17.18 -6.83
CA SER A 32 -15.82 -17.64 -8.20
C SER A 32 -16.30 -16.62 -9.25
N ILE A 33 -17.53 -16.09 -9.08
CA ILE A 33 -18.06 -15.02 -9.94
C ILE A 33 -17.16 -13.79 -9.86
N CYS A 34 -16.86 -13.31 -8.66
CA CYS A 34 -16.04 -12.13 -8.44
C CYS A 34 -14.62 -12.27 -9.02
N ALA A 35 -13.96 -13.41 -8.81
CA ALA A 35 -12.58 -13.64 -9.21
C ALA A 35 -12.34 -13.44 -10.71
N GLY A 36 -13.30 -13.85 -11.56
CA GLY A 36 -13.21 -13.67 -13.00
C GLY A 36 -13.20 -12.20 -13.40
N TYR A 37 -14.18 -11.45 -12.91
CA TYR A 37 -14.31 -10.02 -13.20
C TYR A 37 -13.20 -9.18 -12.58
N ASP A 38 -12.82 -9.45 -11.34
CA ASP A 38 -11.75 -8.73 -10.65
C ASP A 38 -10.39 -8.93 -11.32
N LYS A 39 -10.15 -10.13 -11.86
CA LYS A 39 -8.95 -10.39 -12.68
C LYS A 39 -8.95 -9.57 -13.97
N ALA A 40 -10.09 -9.49 -14.68
CA ALA A 40 -10.21 -8.70 -15.90
C ALA A 40 -9.99 -7.20 -15.60
N VAL A 41 -10.66 -6.67 -14.58
CA VAL A 41 -10.48 -5.27 -14.13
C VAL A 41 -9.04 -4.98 -13.71
N SER A 42 -8.38 -5.92 -13.03
CA SER A 42 -6.96 -5.76 -12.64
C SER A 42 -6.05 -5.72 -13.86
N GLN A 43 -6.25 -6.58 -14.85
CA GLN A 43 -5.49 -6.58 -16.11
C GLN A 43 -5.68 -5.27 -16.90
N ASP A 44 -6.91 -4.77 -16.98
CA ASP A 44 -7.21 -3.51 -17.63
C ASP A 44 -6.56 -2.32 -16.90
N LYS A 45 -6.60 -2.30 -15.55
CA LYS A 45 -5.89 -1.29 -14.76
C LYS A 45 -4.37 -1.34 -14.97
N ASP A 46 -3.77 -2.50 -15.08
CA ASP A 46 -2.35 -2.63 -15.38
C ASP A 46 -2.03 -2.19 -16.82
N THR A 47 -2.93 -2.46 -17.76
CA THR A 47 -2.80 -1.97 -19.14
C THR A 47 -2.88 -0.44 -19.19
N ILE A 48 -3.79 0.19 -18.43
CA ILE A 48 -3.84 1.66 -18.29
C ILE A 48 -2.51 2.22 -17.80
N LYS A 49 -1.91 1.62 -16.77
CA LYS A 49 -0.59 2.04 -16.25
C LYS A 49 0.50 1.96 -17.31
N GLN A 50 0.50 0.90 -18.11
CA GLN A 50 1.46 0.75 -19.21
C GLN A 50 1.25 1.83 -20.28
N VAL A 51 -0.01 2.06 -20.71
CA VAL A 51 -0.33 3.09 -21.70
C VAL A 51 0.00 4.49 -21.18
N GLN A 52 -0.23 4.77 -19.88
CA GLN A 52 0.17 6.02 -19.24
C GLN A 52 1.69 6.19 -19.24
N ALA A 53 2.45 5.14 -18.92
CA ALA A 53 3.91 5.18 -18.97
C ALA A 53 4.44 5.43 -20.38
N ASP A 54 3.82 4.84 -21.39
CA ASP A 54 4.20 5.06 -22.80
C ASP A 54 3.80 6.47 -23.27
N ARG A 55 2.64 6.97 -22.86
CA ARG A 55 2.23 8.37 -23.04
C ARG A 55 3.24 9.36 -22.46
N ASP A 56 3.69 9.11 -21.23
CA ASP A 56 4.70 9.96 -20.58
C ASP A 56 6.04 9.91 -21.29
N LYS A 57 6.47 8.75 -21.80
CA LYS A 57 7.68 8.62 -22.64
C LYS A 57 7.52 9.41 -23.93
N ALA A 58 6.40 9.28 -24.63
CA ALA A 58 6.11 10.01 -25.85
C ALA A 58 6.11 11.54 -25.61
N LYS A 59 5.49 11.99 -24.53
CA LYS A 59 5.52 13.39 -24.08
C LYS A 59 6.96 13.88 -23.83
N MET A 60 7.73 13.12 -23.09
CA MET A 60 9.14 13.48 -22.81
C MET A 60 9.99 13.53 -24.07
N GLN A 61 9.73 12.63 -25.02
CA GLN A 61 10.40 12.64 -26.31
C GLN A 61 10.00 13.89 -27.12
N GLY A 62 8.70 14.19 -27.21
CA GLY A 62 8.22 15.39 -27.89
C GLY A 62 8.78 16.69 -27.29
N ILE A 63 8.87 16.78 -25.97
CA ILE A 63 9.52 17.91 -25.28
C ILE A 63 11.00 18.03 -25.69
N LYS A 64 11.75 16.90 -25.75
CA LYS A 64 13.16 16.91 -26.19
C LYS A 64 13.32 17.37 -27.64
N GLU A 65 12.46 16.89 -28.51
CA GLU A 65 12.47 17.25 -29.94
C GLU A 65 12.12 18.72 -30.15
N ARG A 66 11.12 19.24 -29.45
CA ARG A 66 10.77 20.66 -29.48
C ARG A 66 11.92 21.53 -28.96
N ILE A 67 12.55 21.17 -27.85
CA ILE A 67 13.73 21.86 -27.33
C ILE A 67 14.88 21.80 -28.36
N ALA A 68 15.12 20.67 -28.98
CA ALA A 68 16.16 20.50 -29.98
C ALA A 68 15.91 21.39 -31.19
N SER A 69 14.70 21.41 -31.73
CA SER A 69 14.33 22.23 -32.92
C SER A 69 14.37 23.72 -32.61
N GLU A 70 13.70 24.17 -31.51
CA GLU A 70 13.64 25.61 -31.16
C GLU A 70 14.99 26.19 -30.77
N THR A 71 15.95 25.36 -30.31
CA THR A 71 17.31 25.82 -29.95
C THR A 71 18.38 25.50 -30.97
N ALA A 72 18.03 24.84 -32.10
CA ALA A 72 18.99 24.39 -33.12
C ALA A 72 19.79 25.54 -33.73
N SER A 73 19.12 26.62 -34.11
CA SER A 73 19.76 27.79 -34.72
C SER A 73 20.80 28.44 -33.78
N LEU A 74 20.40 28.66 -32.51
CA LEU A 74 21.29 29.25 -31.50
C LEU A 74 22.49 28.34 -31.17
N ARG A 75 22.29 27.03 -31.20
CA ARG A 75 23.39 26.07 -31.00
C ARG A 75 24.34 26.05 -32.17
N ALA A 76 23.84 26.11 -33.41
CA ALA A 76 24.63 26.20 -34.63
C ALA A 76 25.42 27.50 -34.65
N GLU A 77 24.81 28.65 -34.35
CA GLU A 77 25.48 29.93 -34.21
C GLU A 77 26.58 29.88 -33.16
N ASN A 78 26.31 29.35 -31.97
CA ASN A 78 27.32 29.23 -30.90
C ASN A 78 28.51 28.36 -31.36
N LYS A 79 28.28 27.32 -32.17
CA LYS A 79 29.36 26.49 -32.73
C LYS A 79 30.18 27.26 -33.74
N SER A 80 29.52 28.00 -34.64
CA SER A 80 30.19 28.88 -35.63
C SER A 80 31.05 29.93 -34.94
N LEU A 81 30.46 30.66 -33.96
CA LEU A 81 31.19 31.68 -33.21
C LEU A 81 32.39 31.12 -32.40
N GLN A 82 32.26 29.88 -31.90
CA GLN A 82 33.40 29.21 -31.22
C GLN A 82 34.50 28.82 -32.18
N ASN A 83 34.17 28.37 -33.39
CA ASN A 83 35.14 28.07 -34.43
C ASN A 83 35.85 29.34 -34.88
N GLU A 84 35.12 30.44 -35.08
CA GLU A 84 35.70 31.75 -35.44
C GLU A 84 36.76 32.21 -34.43
N ILE A 85 36.49 32.10 -33.12
CA ILE A 85 37.46 32.41 -32.07
C ILE A 85 38.70 31.50 -32.17
N ASN A 86 38.46 30.20 -32.38
CA ASN A 86 39.58 29.23 -32.45
C ASN A 86 40.48 29.47 -33.67
N GLU A 87 39.87 29.75 -34.82
CA GLU A 87 40.60 30.06 -36.06
C GLU A 87 41.42 31.36 -35.93
N ALA A 88 40.85 32.41 -35.40
CA ALA A 88 41.52 33.67 -35.14
C ALA A 88 42.73 33.47 -34.17
N PHE A 89 42.56 32.66 -33.12
CA PHE A 89 43.66 32.38 -32.19
C PHE A 89 44.78 31.55 -32.79
N ILE A 90 44.47 30.62 -33.71
CA ILE A 90 45.47 29.83 -34.44
C ILE A 90 46.26 30.72 -35.40
N GLN A 91 45.57 31.58 -36.13
CA GLN A 91 46.18 32.49 -37.09
C GLN A 91 47.20 33.45 -36.43
N GLU A 92 46.91 33.95 -35.24
CA GLU A 92 47.79 34.85 -34.50
C GLU A 92 48.70 34.16 -33.48
N ASN A 93 48.79 32.82 -33.48
CA ASN A 93 49.55 32.02 -32.50
C ASN A 93 49.21 32.31 -31.03
N ILE A 94 47.95 32.67 -30.72
CA ILE A 94 47.53 32.96 -29.37
C ILE A 94 47.34 31.67 -28.61
N PRO A 95 47.90 31.48 -27.40
CA PRO A 95 47.72 30.29 -26.60
C PRO A 95 46.26 30.01 -26.27
N ARG A 96 45.83 28.74 -26.37
CA ARG A 96 44.41 28.34 -26.09
C ARG A 96 43.93 28.70 -24.69
N ILE A 97 44.84 28.87 -23.72
CA ILE A 97 44.52 29.27 -22.35
C ILE A 97 43.81 30.63 -22.31
N VAL A 98 44.06 31.53 -23.24
CA VAL A 98 43.40 32.84 -23.38
C VAL A 98 41.93 32.64 -23.69
N ASN A 99 41.55 31.56 -24.37
CA ASN A 99 40.16 31.24 -24.65
C ASN A 99 39.39 30.65 -23.42
N ASN A 100 39.95 30.74 -22.21
CA ASN A 100 39.29 30.31 -21.00
C ASN A 100 38.48 31.48 -20.39
N SER A 101 37.28 31.19 -19.86
CA SER A 101 36.42 32.17 -19.18
C SER A 101 37.07 32.80 -17.96
N PHE A 102 37.92 32.04 -17.26
CA PHE A 102 38.64 32.51 -16.08
C PHE A 102 39.74 33.50 -16.47
N PHE A 103 40.55 33.22 -17.51
CA PHE A 103 41.55 34.11 -18.03
C PHE A 103 40.93 35.45 -18.49
N MET A 104 39.81 35.39 -19.24
CA MET A 104 39.10 36.56 -19.72
C MET A 104 38.53 37.41 -18.56
N ALA A 105 38.00 36.76 -17.49
CA ALA A 105 37.51 37.44 -16.31
C ALA A 105 38.64 38.12 -15.52
N LEU A 106 39.83 37.49 -15.46
CA LEU A 106 40.95 37.99 -14.70
C LEU A 106 41.63 39.22 -15.34
N TYR A 107 41.81 39.15 -16.66
CA TYR A 107 42.63 40.16 -17.38
C TYR A 107 41.82 41.17 -18.22
N ILE A 108 40.58 40.82 -18.64
CA ILE A 108 39.85 41.60 -19.63
C ILE A 108 38.37 41.77 -19.19
N SER A 109 38.16 42.00 -17.88
CA SER A 109 36.80 42.10 -17.33
C SER A 109 36.10 43.37 -17.82
N ARG A 110 34.82 43.20 -18.24
CA ARG A 110 33.92 44.31 -18.61
C ARG A 110 32.58 44.24 -17.91
N LYS A 111 32.13 43.06 -17.51
CA LYS A 111 30.85 42.86 -16.84
C LYS A 111 31.03 42.62 -15.33
N VAL A 112 30.07 43.06 -14.50
CA VAL A 112 30.10 42.91 -13.04
C VAL A 112 30.42 41.48 -12.58
N ARG A 113 29.95 40.49 -13.31
CA ARG A 113 30.24 39.10 -13.02
C ARG A 113 31.71 38.71 -13.14
N ASP A 114 32.41 39.28 -14.11
CA ASP A 114 33.82 39.02 -14.32
C ASP A 114 34.64 39.65 -13.18
N VAL A 115 34.21 40.85 -12.71
CA VAL A 115 34.78 41.51 -11.51
C VAL A 115 34.56 40.68 -10.27
N LEU A 116 33.39 40.02 -10.10
CA LEU A 116 33.13 39.11 -8.98
C LEU A 116 34.06 37.89 -8.99
N VAL A 117 34.33 37.30 -10.17
CA VAL A 117 35.25 36.17 -10.29
C VAL A 117 36.68 36.62 -9.92
N TYR A 118 37.12 37.79 -10.36
CA TYR A 118 38.41 38.37 -10.00
C TYR A 118 38.53 38.63 -8.48
N THR A 119 37.50 39.27 -7.88
CA THR A 119 37.47 39.52 -6.43
C THR A 119 37.49 38.24 -5.63
N LEU A 120 36.71 37.22 -6.05
CA LEU A 120 36.71 35.90 -5.40
C LEU A 120 38.09 35.21 -5.48
N PHE A 121 38.76 35.31 -6.63
CA PHE A 121 40.11 34.77 -6.80
C PHE A 121 41.10 35.45 -5.82
N LEU A 122 41.09 36.81 -5.72
CA LEU A 122 41.92 37.51 -4.77
C LEU A 122 41.63 37.15 -3.31
N LEU A 123 40.35 36.97 -2.97
CA LEU A 123 39.94 36.57 -1.64
C LEU A 123 40.45 35.17 -1.28
N ILE A 124 40.40 34.24 -2.23
CA ILE A 124 40.96 32.87 -2.03
C ILE A 124 42.46 32.94 -1.80
N VAL A 125 43.20 33.63 -2.69
CA VAL A 125 44.65 33.67 -2.65
C VAL A 125 45.19 34.46 -1.44
N PHE A 126 44.60 35.59 -1.10
CA PHE A 126 45.13 36.49 -0.08
C PHE A 126 44.40 36.43 1.28
N ALA A 127 43.26 35.78 1.37
CA ALA A 127 42.55 35.63 2.63
C ALA A 127 42.37 34.17 3.05
N LEU A 128 41.74 33.34 2.22
CA LEU A 128 41.41 31.93 2.60
C LEU A 128 42.66 31.07 2.77
N ILE A 129 43.60 31.08 1.81
CA ILE A 129 44.80 30.28 1.91
C ILE A 129 45.70 30.70 3.09
N PRO A 130 46.04 31.99 3.29
CA PRO A 130 46.74 32.43 4.49
C PRO A 130 46.05 32.13 5.78
N ALA A 131 44.72 32.28 5.87
CA ALA A 131 43.94 31.90 7.06
C ALA A 131 44.02 30.41 7.35
N ALA A 132 43.90 29.57 6.33
CA ALA A 132 44.04 28.12 6.47
C ALA A 132 45.45 27.73 6.95
N LEU A 133 46.49 28.37 6.44
CA LEU A 133 47.88 28.16 6.88
C LEU A 133 48.08 28.59 8.34
N TYR A 134 47.45 29.71 8.75
CA TYR A 134 47.52 30.21 10.15
C TYR A 134 46.83 29.29 11.16
N LEU A 135 45.76 28.60 10.74
CA LEU A 135 45.03 27.68 11.60
C LEU A 135 45.75 26.32 11.81
N LEU A 136 46.78 26.01 11.05
CA LEU A 136 47.55 24.78 11.19
C LEU A 136 48.57 24.91 12.34
N PRO A 137 48.49 24.16 13.42
CA PRO A 137 49.35 24.33 14.61
C PRO A 137 50.82 24.04 14.38
N VAL A 138 51.17 23.39 13.26
CA VAL A 138 52.52 23.02 12.87
C VAL A 138 53.24 24.15 12.13
N ILE A 139 52.53 25.18 11.65
CA ILE A 139 53.06 26.23 10.79
C ILE A 139 53.30 27.50 11.64
N PRO A 140 54.55 28.03 11.65
CA PRO A 140 54.86 29.31 12.33
C PRO A 140 54.01 30.47 11.77
N ALA A 141 53.55 31.38 12.64
CA ALA A 141 52.66 32.49 12.31
C ALA A 141 53.19 33.46 11.22
N TYR A 142 54.51 33.49 10.97
CA TYR A 142 55.07 34.31 9.89
C TYR A 142 54.93 33.74 8.48
N VAL A 143 54.68 32.41 8.35
CA VAL A 143 54.58 31.73 7.05
C VAL A 143 53.42 32.23 6.18
N PRO A 144 52.19 32.44 6.71
CA PRO A 144 51.10 33.03 5.93
C PRO A 144 51.43 34.43 5.39
N VAL A 145 52.21 35.23 6.14
CA VAL A 145 52.62 36.56 5.71
C VAL A 145 53.62 36.50 4.58
N ILE A 146 54.62 35.63 4.70
CA ILE A 146 55.61 35.38 3.63
C ILE A 146 54.89 34.85 2.39
N TYR A 147 53.95 33.88 2.52
CA TYR A 147 53.16 33.38 1.42
C TYR A 147 52.43 34.52 0.68
N ALA A 148 51.73 35.38 1.39
CA ALA A 148 50.98 36.49 0.81
C ALA A 148 51.90 37.47 0.02
N GLY A 149 53.08 37.77 0.59
CA GLY A 149 54.10 38.59 -0.06
C GLY A 149 54.66 37.97 -1.33
N VAL A 150 55.06 36.68 -1.26
CA VAL A 150 55.60 35.94 -2.42
C VAL A 150 54.53 35.80 -3.52
N MET A 151 53.28 35.44 -3.17
CA MET A 151 52.18 35.36 -4.11
C MET A 151 51.85 36.71 -4.76
N GLY A 152 51.89 37.79 -3.99
CA GLY A 152 51.71 39.13 -4.52
C GLY A 152 52.75 39.50 -5.58
N ILE A 153 54.03 39.26 -5.29
CA ILE A 153 55.12 39.51 -6.24
C ILE A 153 55.01 38.64 -7.50
N LEU A 154 54.72 37.33 -7.32
CA LEU A 154 54.49 36.42 -8.44
C LEU A 154 53.32 36.86 -9.32
N LEU A 155 52.18 37.23 -8.75
CA LEU A 155 51.03 37.71 -9.52
C LEU A 155 51.30 39.03 -10.25
N LEU A 156 52.14 39.91 -9.69
CA LEU A 156 52.54 41.14 -10.37
C LEU A 156 53.48 40.83 -11.57
N ILE A 157 54.50 39.97 -11.41
CA ILE A 157 55.42 39.59 -12.47
C ILE A 157 54.68 38.88 -13.60
N ILE A 158 53.90 37.84 -13.27
CA ILE A 158 53.11 37.08 -14.26
C ILE A 158 52.05 37.99 -14.91
N GLY A 159 51.34 38.79 -14.14
CA GLY A 159 50.34 39.71 -14.65
C GLY A 159 50.91 40.72 -15.64
N ARG A 160 52.06 41.33 -15.29
CA ARG A 160 52.77 42.26 -16.19
C ARG A 160 53.26 41.58 -17.47
N SER A 161 53.84 40.36 -17.36
CA SER A 161 54.32 39.61 -18.50
C SER A 161 53.15 39.24 -19.45
N VAL A 162 52.07 38.69 -18.92
CA VAL A 162 50.84 38.35 -19.69
C VAL A 162 50.26 39.61 -20.36
N TYR A 163 50.18 40.74 -19.63
CA TYR A 163 49.62 41.97 -20.16
C TYR A 163 50.44 42.50 -21.35
N ILE A 164 51.79 42.59 -21.23
CA ILE A 164 52.63 43.16 -22.26
C ILE A 164 52.79 42.22 -23.46
N ASN A 165 53.15 40.95 -23.22
CA ASN A 165 53.50 40.01 -24.27
C ASN A 165 52.29 39.37 -24.98
N LEU A 166 51.14 39.35 -24.33
CA LEU A 166 49.97 38.65 -24.88
C LEU A 166 48.80 39.61 -25.15
N ILE A 167 48.37 40.39 -24.15
CA ILE A 167 47.19 41.22 -24.30
C ILE A 167 47.43 42.42 -25.16
N LEU A 168 48.58 43.12 -24.97
CA LEU A 168 48.93 44.29 -25.77
C LEU A 168 49.29 43.93 -27.19
N ALA A 169 50.01 42.80 -27.39
CA ALA A 169 50.42 42.32 -28.72
C ALA A 169 49.23 41.89 -29.60
N HIS A 170 48.18 41.28 -29.03
CA HIS A 170 47.01 40.76 -29.75
C HIS A 170 45.70 41.39 -29.30
N LYS A 171 45.72 42.72 -29.00
CA LYS A 171 44.61 43.42 -28.36
C LYS A 171 43.31 43.31 -29.12
N ASP A 172 43.33 43.52 -30.42
CA ASP A 172 42.09 43.60 -31.22
C ASP A 172 41.44 42.21 -31.35
N THR A 173 42.21 41.15 -31.57
CA THR A 173 41.75 39.76 -31.68
C THR A 173 41.20 39.27 -30.35
N ILE A 174 41.86 39.58 -29.23
CA ILE A 174 41.41 39.19 -27.91
C ILE A 174 40.13 39.94 -27.51
N MET A 175 39.99 41.22 -27.86
CA MET A 175 38.79 42.04 -27.65
C MET A 175 37.61 41.51 -28.47
N ALA A 176 37.83 41.20 -29.76
CA ALA A 176 36.79 40.57 -30.62
C ALA A 176 36.37 39.22 -30.08
N ALA A 177 37.31 38.35 -29.69
CA ALA A 177 37.02 37.05 -29.08
C ALA A 177 36.22 37.19 -27.77
N ARG A 178 36.51 38.17 -26.93
CA ARG A 178 35.71 38.49 -25.71
C ARG A 178 34.30 38.83 -26.08
N ASP A 179 34.06 39.74 -27.03
CA ASP A 179 32.70 40.16 -27.41
C ASP A 179 31.92 39.02 -28.06
N THR A 180 32.55 38.19 -28.87
CA THR A 180 31.96 36.95 -29.39
C THR A 180 31.59 35.95 -28.27
N ARG A 181 32.42 35.82 -27.24
CA ARG A 181 32.08 35.01 -26.05
C ARG A 181 30.89 35.56 -25.27
N TYR A 182 30.73 36.85 -25.21
CA TYR A 182 29.54 37.42 -24.60
C TYR A 182 28.26 37.06 -25.38
N LYS A 183 28.32 37.08 -26.74
CA LYS A 183 27.22 36.62 -27.59
C LYS A 183 26.92 35.12 -27.32
N ILE A 184 27.92 34.26 -27.32
CA ILE A 184 27.75 32.85 -27.00
C ILE A 184 27.09 32.64 -25.61
N ARG A 185 27.49 33.45 -24.62
CA ARG A 185 26.93 33.40 -23.27
C ARG A 185 25.49 33.84 -23.23
N ASP A 186 25.16 34.88 -23.94
CA ASP A 186 23.80 35.40 -24.01
C ASP A 186 22.87 34.44 -24.79
N ASN A 187 23.33 33.82 -25.88
CA ASN A 187 22.67 32.71 -26.58
C ASN A 187 22.42 31.52 -25.65
N LYS A 188 23.39 31.10 -24.83
CA LYS A 188 23.24 30.05 -23.83
C LYS A 188 22.16 30.39 -22.77
N ARG A 189 22.00 31.67 -22.43
CA ARG A 189 20.93 32.13 -21.53
C ARG A 189 19.56 32.01 -22.19
N ILE A 190 19.46 32.42 -23.46
CA ILE A 190 18.21 32.27 -24.24
C ILE A 190 17.84 30.81 -24.35
N ILE A 191 18.78 29.93 -24.74
CA ILE A 191 18.56 28.47 -24.80
C ILE A 191 18.00 27.94 -23.46
N LYS A 192 18.60 28.34 -22.33
CA LYS A 192 18.10 27.90 -21.00
C LYS A 192 16.69 28.43 -20.69
N LYS A 193 16.38 29.67 -21.08
CA LYS A 193 15.05 30.23 -20.90
C LYS A 193 14.02 29.48 -21.75
N THR A 194 14.33 29.23 -23.04
CA THR A 194 13.46 28.45 -23.94
C THR A 194 13.23 27.03 -23.41
N GLN A 195 14.30 26.34 -22.98
CA GLN A 195 14.16 25.02 -22.35
C GLN A 195 13.26 25.03 -21.13
N HIS A 196 13.38 26.06 -20.27
CA HIS A 196 12.56 26.19 -19.08
C HIS A 196 11.09 26.50 -19.43
N SER A 197 10.87 27.37 -20.43
CA SER A 197 9.54 27.71 -20.92
C SER A 197 8.83 26.48 -21.48
N ILE A 198 9.49 25.72 -22.37
CA ILE A 198 8.93 24.50 -22.97
C ILE A 198 8.61 23.45 -21.88
N LYS A 199 9.49 23.26 -20.90
CA LYS A 199 9.25 22.31 -19.79
C LYS A 199 8.09 22.72 -18.88
N LYS A 200 7.80 24.01 -18.79
CA LYS A 200 6.66 24.56 -18.02
C LYS A 200 5.37 24.67 -18.82
N ASP A 201 5.46 24.53 -20.12
CA ASP A 201 4.29 24.58 -21.01
C ASP A 201 3.34 23.43 -20.67
N LYS A 202 2.07 23.79 -20.48
CA LYS A 202 1.00 22.82 -20.17
C LYS A 202 0.25 22.37 -21.43
N ASP A 203 0.52 23.01 -22.57
CA ASP A 203 -0.10 22.62 -23.83
C ASP A 203 0.56 21.35 -24.36
N GLU A 204 -0.18 20.27 -24.31
CA GLU A 204 0.24 18.92 -24.77
C GLU A 204 -0.21 18.60 -26.20
N ALA A 205 -1.05 19.43 -26.81
CA ALA A 205 -1.63 19.18 -28.14
C ALA A 205 -0.56 18.94 -29.21
N MET A 206 0.61 19.55 -29.06
CA MET A 206 1.73 19.45 -30.01
C MET A 206 2.44 18.08 -29.98
N TYR A 207 2.20 17.25 -28.98
CA TYR A 207 2.97 16.00 -28.79
C TYR A 207 2.27 14.77 -29.33
N GLY A 208 1.09 14.89 -29.96
CA GLY A 208 0.36 13.79 -30.59
C GLY A 208 -0.09 12.71 -29.60
N LEU A 209 -0.50 13.10 -28.40
CA LEU A 209 -0.85 12.17 -27.31
C LEU A 209 -2.29 11.66 -27.36
N GLU A 210 -3.11 12.15 -28.28
CA GLU A 210 -4.55 11.84 -28.41
C GLU A 210 -4.82 10.32 -28.54
N SER A 211 -3.94 9.60 -29.25
CA SER A 211 -4.09 8.15 -29.41
C SER A 211 -3.96 7.39 -28.08
N PHE A 212 -3.08 7.85 -27.20
CA PHE A 212 -2.92 7.29 -25.86
C PHE A 212 -4.12 7.65 -24.96
N ASP A 213 -4.59 8.90 -25.02
CA ASP A 213 -5.73 9.37 -24.24
C ASP A 213 -7.01 8.64 -24.66
N ASN A 214 -7.24 8.44 -25.95
CA ASN A 214 -8.37 7.66 -26.48
C ASN A 214 -8.29 6.20 -26.01
N ARG A 215 -7.10 5.60 -26.01
CA ARG A 215 -6.91 4.22 -25.54
C ARG A 215 -7.16 4.09 -24.04
N ILE A 216 -6.69 5.04 -23.23
CA ILE A 216 -6.96 5.08 -21.78
C ILE A 216 -8.46 5.19 -21.52
N ASN A 217 -9.16 6.08 -22.24
CA ASN A 217 -10.60 6.26 -22.11
C ASN A 217 -11.36 4.98 -22.50
N SER A 218 -10.99 4.35 -23.63
CA SER A 218 -11.61 3.10 -24.08
C SER A 218 -11.44 1.97 -23.06
N ILE A 219 -10.26 1.81 -22.46
CA ILE A 219 -10.03 0.81 -21.41
C ILE A 219 -10.82 1.20 -20.14
N GLY A 220 -10.87 2.49 -19.81
CA GLY A 220 -11.68 2.98 -18.68
C GLY A 220 -13.18 2.66 -18.84
N ASP A 221 -13.70 2.78 -20.04
CA ASP A 221 -15.10 2.42 -20.35
C ASP A 221 -15.31 0.90 -20.31
N ASN A 222 -14.33 0.10 -20.75
CA ASN A 222 -14.37 -1.36 -20.59
C ASN A 222 -14.40 -1.77 -19.11
N ILE A 223 -13.59 -1.13 -18.25
CA ILE A 223 -13.62 -1.39 -16.80
C ILE A 223 -15.01 -1.14 -16.23
N LYS A 224 -15.64 0.00 -16.57
CA LYS A 224 -17.00 0.31 -16.10
C LYS A 224 -18.00 -0.77 -16.55
N LYS A 225 -17.93 -1.16 -17.82
CA LYS A 225 -18.77 -2.21 -18.37
C LYS A 225 -18.59 -3.55 -17.67
N THR A 226 -17.34 -3.93 -17.42
CA THR A 226 -17.01 -5.16 -16.68
C THR A 226 -17.50 -5.10 -15.21
N GLU A 227 -17.42 -3.93 -14.58
CA GLU A 227 -17.98 -3.73 -13.24
C GLU A 227 -19.52 -3.80 -13.23
N GLU A 228 -20.20 -3.27 -14.25
CA GLU A 228 -21.65 -3.39 -14.41
C GLU A 228 -22.05 -4.85 -14.67
N GLU A 229 -21.32 -5.56 -15.52
CA GLU A 229 -21.54 -7.00 -15.78
C GLU A 229 -21.35 -7.84 -14.51
N LYS A 230 -20.33 -7.53 -13.68
CA LYS A 230 -20.14 -8.15 -12.37
C LYS A 230 -21.36 -7.93 -11.46
N GLN A 231 -21.86 -6.70 -11.38
CA GLN A 231 -23.03 -6.39 -10.55
C GLN A 231 -24.29 -7.13 -11.04
N ASN A 232 -24.47 -7.23 -12.32
CA ASN A 232 -25.60 -7.95 -12.91
C ASN A 232 -25.48 -9.47 -12.63
N ALA A 233 -24.29 -10.05 -12.78
CA ALA A 233 -24.05 -11.46 -12.48
C ALA A 233 -24.27 -11.78 -10.98
N LEU A 234 -23.85 -10.91 -10.08
CA LEU A 234 -24.12 -11.06 -8.64
C LEU A 234 -25.62 -10.95 -8.33
N ARG A 235 -26.32 -10.04 -8.98
CA ARG A 235 -27.79 -9.92 -8.82
C ARG A 235 -28.51 -11.16 -9.32
N GLU A 236 -28.16 -11.65 -10.51
CA GLU A 236 -28.71 -12.88 -11.07
C GLU A 236 -28.44 -14.08 -10.15
N PHE A 237 -27.24 -14.16 -9.59
CA PHE A 237 -26.91 -15.19 -8.60
C PHE A 237 -27.81 -15.08 -7.37
N GLU A 238 -28.01 -13.88 -6.80
CA GLU A 238 -28.85 -13.69 -5.62
C GLU A 238 -30.33 -13.98 -5.87
N GLU A 239 -30.84 -13.62 -7.04
CA GLU A 239 -32.26 -13.76 -7.39
C GLU A 239 -32.63 -15.18 -7.83
N THR A 240 -31.74 -15.87 -8.53
CA THR A 240 -32.06 -17.18 -9.15
C THR A 240 -31.26 -18.33 -8.57
N VAL A 241 -29.94 -18.24 -8.55
CA VAL A 241 -29.06 -19.37 -8.22
C VAL A 241 -29.04 -19.65 -6.72
N LYS A 242 -28.95 -18.62 -5.91
CA LYS A 242 -28.89 -18.74 -4.44
C LYS A 242 -30.13 -19.40 -3.83
N PRO A 243 -31.38 -19.04 -4.19
CA PRO A 243 -32.54 -19.73 -3.70
C PRO A 243 -32.60 -21.22 -4.08
N ASP A 244 -32.17 -21.57 -5.27
CA ASP A 244 -32.17 -22.95 -5.74
C ASP A 244 -31.07 -23.76 -5.03
N LEU A 245 -29.91 -23.18 -4.81
CA LEU A 245 -28.80 -23.79 -4.04
C LEU A 245 -29.24 -24.03 -2.58
N VAL A 246 -29.91 -23.07 -1.95
CA VAL A 246 -30.44 -23.22 -0.59
C VAL A 246 -31.44 -24.38 -0.54
N LYS A 247 -32.41 -24.44 -1.47
CA LYS A 247 -33.39 -25.51 -1.53
C LYS A 247 -32.74 -26.88 -1.77
N GLU A 248 -31.72 -26.95 -2.61
CA GLU A 248 -30.97 -28.19 -2.88
C GLU A 248 -30.30 -28.70 -1.60
N VAL A 249 -29.61 -27.82 -0.87
CA VAL A 249 -28.93 -28.20 0.38
C VAL A 249 -29.96 -28.56 1.45
N GLU A 250 -30.97 -27.71 1.67
CA GLU A 250 -32.05 -27.99 2.62
C GLU A 250 -32.74 -29.33 2.34
N GLY A 251 -33.02 -29.63 1.06
CA GLY A 251 -33.63 -30.91 0.67
C GLY A 251 -32.81 -32.13 1.07
N ARG A 252 -31.50 -32.07 1.05
CA ARG A 252 -30.62 -33.17 1.50
C ARG A 252 -30.65 -33.40 3.01
N TYR A 253 -30.88 -32.36 3.80
CA TYR A 253 -30.91 -32.43 5.26
C TYR A 253 -32.33 -32.61 5.82
N LEU A 254 -33.37 -32.23 5.06
CA LEU A 254 -34.77 -32.14 5.53
C LEU A 254 -35.30 -33.48 6.00
N ASP A 255 -35.07 -34.57 5.23
CA ASP A 255 -35.55 -35.90 5.56
C ASP A 255 -34.94 -36.39 6.88
N LYS A 256 -33.65 -36.20 7.07
CA LYS A 256 -32.96 -36.57 8.31
C LYS A 256 -33.48 -35.76 9.50
N LEU A 257 -33.63 -34.45 9.34
CA LEU A 257 -34.13 -33.58 10.39
C LEU A 257 -35.56 -33.88 10.76
N ASN A 258 -36.41 -34.19 9.77
CA ASN A 258 -37.81 -34.59 10.03
C ASN A 258 -37.90 -35.91 10.80
N LEU A 259 -37.13 -36.92 10.41
CA LEU A 259 -37.04 -38.18 11.15
C LEU A 259 -36.64 -37.98 12.62
N MET A 260 -35.61 -37.16 12.86
CA MET A 260 -35.14 -36.85 14.21
C MET A 260 -36.22 -36.07 15.03
N ARG A 261 -36.92 -35.12 14.40
CA ARG A 261 -37.99 -34.35 15.05
C ARG A 261 -39.18 -35.26 15.40
N GLU A 262 -39.55 -36.18 14.51
CA GLU A 262 -40.59 -37.17 14.80
C GLU A 262 -40.20 -38.11 15.95
N GLU A 263 -38.94 -38.58 15.96
CA GLU A 263 -38.46 -39.43 17.07
C GLU A 263 -38.48 -38.64 18.40
N LEU A 264 -38.06 -37.39 18.40
CA LEU A 264 -38.11 -36.54 19.58
C LEU A 264 -39.57 -36.32 20.06
N ALA A 265 -40.49 -36.08 19.13
CA ALA A 265 -41.91 -35.92 19.47
C ALA A 265 -42.51 -37.19 20.07
N LYS A 266 -42.24 -38.39 19.49
CA LYS A 266 -42.65 -39.69 20.05
C LYS A 266 -42.10 -39.90 21.45
N LYS A 267 -40.84 -39.58 21.69
CA LYS A 267 -40.23 -39.74 23.01
C LYS A 267 -40.82 -38.77 24.05
N LYS A 268 -41.11 -37.56 23.66
CA LYS A 268 -41.83 -36.59 24.56
C LYS A 268 -43.21 -37.05 24.92
N ASP A 269 -43.97 -37.64 23.97
CA ASP A 269 -45.31 -38.20 24.22
C ASP A 269 -45.25 -39.42 25.17
N GLU A 270 -44.28 -40.34 24.91
CA GLU A 270 -44.03 -41.47 25.82
C GLU A 270 -43.70 -40.99 27.24
N TYR A 271 -42.86 -39.96 27.37
CA TYR A 271 -42.49 -39.39 28.65
C TYR A 271 -43.70 -38.77 29.38
N MET A 272 -44.55 -38.01 28.68
CA MET A 272 -45.75 -37.43 29.26
C MET A 272 -46.74 -38.51 29.77
N LYS A 273 -46.93 -39.57 28.96
CA LYS A 273 -47.79 -40.71 29.38
C LYS A 273 -47.24 -41.40 30.63
N LEU A 274 -45.89 -41.59 30.68
CA LEU A 274 -45.26 -42.20 31.84
C LEU A 274 -45.34 -41.30 33.10
N ASP A 275 -45.16 -39.99 32.94
CA ASP A 275 -45.28 -39.02 34.03
C ASP A 275 -46.70 -39.01 34.60
N ASP A 276 -47.71 -39.06 33.72
CA ASP A 276 -49.13 -39.14 34.14
C ASP A 276 -49.44 -40.47 34.85
N LEU A 277 -48.91 -41.61 34.39
CA LEU A 277 -49.02 -42.87 35.08
C LEU A 277 -48.38 -42.83 36.47
N ILE A 278 -47.17 -42.23 36.57
CA ILE A 278 -46.51 -42.04 37.86
C ILE A 278 -47.34 -41.17 38.80
N LYS A 279 -47.93 -40.10 38.30
CA LYS A 279 -48.82 -39.22 39.10
C LYS A 279 -50.06 -39.99 39.58
N GLN A 280 -50.70 -40.74 38.67
CA GLN A 280 -51.85 -41.58 39.02
C GLN A 280 -51.50 -42.61 40.10
N GLN A 281 -50.38 -43.30 39.93
CA GLN A 281 -49.89 -44.28 40.92
C GLN A 281 -49.60 -43.61 42.27
N ARG A 282 -48.98 -42.42 42.27
CA ARG A 282 -48.73 -41.67 43.51
C ARG A 282 -50.02 -41.27 44.21
N ILE A 283 -51.03 -40.79 43.45
CA ILE A 283 -52.36 -40.47 44.00
C ILE A 283 -53.03 -41.73 44.58
N TYR A 284 -52.97 -42.85 43.83
CA TYR A 284 -53.53 -44.11 44.31
C TYR A 284 -52.83 -44.62 45.60
N ILE A 285 -51.54 -44.54 45.67
CA ILE A 285 -50.78 -44.92 46.87
C ILE A 285 -51.13 -43.98 48.05
N SER A 286 -51.16 -42.67 47.81
CA SER A 286 -51.51 -41.70 48.86
C SER A 286 -52.92 -41.91 49.38
N SER A 287 -53.91 -42.10 48.51
CA SER A 287 -55.30 -42.24 48.92
C SER A 287 -55.63 -43.57 49.62
N ASN A 288 -54.93 -44.64 49.22
CA ASN A 288 -55.31 -45.96 49.78
C ASN A 288 -54.41 -46.40 50.93
N TYR A 289 -53.15 -45.97 50.98
CA TYR A 289 -52.23 -46.53 51.98
C TYR A 289 -51.59 -45.47 52.94
N GLU A 290 -51.55 -44.20 52.56
CA GLU A 290 -50.95 -43.18 53.42
C GLU A 290 -51.74 -42.95 54.73
N ALA A 291 -53.05 -43.14 54.72
CA ALA A 291 -53.90 -43.04 55.89
C ALA A 291 -53.58 -44.14 56.93
N TYR A 292 -53.11 -45.32 56.49
CA TYR A 292 -52.86 -46.44 57.39
C TYR A 292 -51.40 -46.56 57.80
N LEU A 293 -50.43 -46.23 56.85
CA LEU A 293 -48.99 -46.36 57.05
C LEU A 293 -48.35 -45.06 57.54
N GLY A 294 -49.05 -43.91 57.30
CA GLY A 294 -48.42 -42.59 57.45
C GLY A 294 -47.46 -42.24 56.37
N LYS A 295 -47.28 -40.97 56.05
CA LYS A 295 -46.36 -40.47 55.02
C LYS A 295 -44.94 -41.00 55.16
N GLU A 296 -44.51 -41.24 56.38
CA GLU A 296 -43.19 -41.70 56.68
C GLU A 296 -42.86 -43.06 56.08
N PHE A 297 -43.85 -43.97 56.02
CA PHE A 297 -43.63 -45.33 55.56
C PHE A 297 -44.03 -45.59 54.11
N VAL A 298 -44.56 -44.60 53.42
CA VAL A 298 -44.88 -44.72 51.96
C VAL A 298 -43.64 -44.46 51.12
N ASN A 299 -42.64 -45.32 51.34
CA ASN A 299 -41.39 -45.25 50.60
C ASN A 299 -40.83 -46.68 50.53
N VAL A 300 -40.27 -47.07 49.39
CA VAL A 300 -39.81 -48.44 49.09
C VAL A 300 -38.83 -48.94 50.16
N GLN A 301 -37.86 -48.15 50.56
CA GLN A 301 -36.85 -48.59 51.54
C GLN A 301 -37.50 -48.94 52.89
N ARG A 302 -38.39 -48.04 53.41
CA ARG A 302 -39.06 -48.29 54.68
C ARG A 302 -40.09 -49.39 54.62
N LEU A 303 -40.79 -49.54 53.50
CA LEU A 303 -41.67 -50.68 53.28
C LEU A 303 -40.89 -51.99 53.26
N THR A 304 -39.73 -52.04 52.63
CA THR A 304 -38.84 -53.23 52.66
C THR A 304 -38.33 -53.53 54.06
N GLU A 305 -38.04 -52.50 54.86
CA GLU A 305 -37.66 -52.65 56.27
C GLU A 305 -38.82 -53.22 57.14
N LEU A 306 -40.04 -52.70 56.91
CA LEU A 306 -41.23 -53.28 57.57
C LEU A 306 -41.50 -54.72 57.15
N ASP A 307 -41.34 -55.04 55.87
CA ASP A 307 -41.46 -56.40 55.35
C ASP A 307 -40.41 -57.36 55.97
N ASN A 308 -39.19 -56.91 56.10
CA ASN A 308 -38.09 -57.64 56.76
C ASN A 308 -38.39 -57.91 58.24
N ILE A 309 -38.95 -56.92 58.97
CA ILE A 309 -39.37 -57.07 60.35
C ILE A 309 -40.51 -58.10 60.51
N ILE A 310 -41.44 -58.13 59.55
CA ILE A 310 -42.53 -59.10 59.51
C ILE A 310 -41.98 -60.48 59.17
N SER A 311 -41.16 -60.58 58.16
CA SER A 311 -40.57 -61.84 57.67
C SER A 311 -39.62 -62.46 58.67
N SER A 312 -38.93 -61.66 59.53
CA SER A 312 -38.09 -62.16 60.62
C SER A 312 -38.90 -62.69 61.81
N GLY A 313 -40.24 -62.53 61.85
CA GLY A 313 -41.08 -63.01 62.91
C GLY A 313 -41.16 -62.03 64.11
N GLU A 314 -40.51 -60.88 64.07
CA GLU A 314 -40.51 -59.88 65.14
C GLU A 314 -41.82 -59.10 65.24
N ALA A 315 -42.65 -59.13 64.21
CA ALA A 315 -43.96 -58.56 64.16
C ALA A 315 -44.95 -59.44 63.31
N GLN A 316 -46.20 -59.54 63.76
CA GLN A 316 -47.22 -60.29 63.00
C GLN A 316 -48.12 -59.37 62.18
N THR A 317 -48.06 -58.08 62.42
CA THR A 317 -48.90 -57.07 61.73
C THR A 317 -48.09 -55.86 61.38
N ILE A 318 -48.47 -55.14 60.30
CA ILE A 318 -47.85 -53.90 59.85
C ILE A 318 -47.74 -52.87 61.01
N SER A 319 -48.80 -52.73 61.84
CA SER A 319 -48.78 -51.81 62.96
C SER A 319 -47.71 -52.20 64.01
N GLN A 320 -47.54 -53.50 64.28
CA GLN A 320 -46.47 -53.97 65.16
C GLN A 320 -45.10 -53.77 64.55
N ALA A 321 -44.92 -54.03 63.25
CA ALA A 321 -43.66 -53.76 62.52
C ALA A 321 -43.26 -52.29 62.55
N MET A 322 -44.21 -51.36 62.39
CA MET A 322 -44.01 -49.92 62.57
C MET A 322 -43.57 -49.53 63.96
N ALA A 323 -44.12 -50.17 64.97
CA ALA A 323 -43.72 -49.94 66.36
C ALA A 323 -42.31 -50.46 66.61
N VAL A 324 -41.96 -51.66 66.12
CA VAL A 324 -40.60 -52.22 66.21
C VAL A 324 -39.59 -51.34 65.44
N TYR A 325 -39.95 -50.87 64.25
CA TYR A 325 -39.07 -49.95 63.47
C TYR A 325 -38.80 -48.65 64.23
N LYS A 326 -39.86 -48.01 64.82
CA LYS A 326 -39.70 -46.79 65.63
C LYS A 326 -38.88 -46.98 66.88
N ASN A 327 -38.90 -48.15 67.48
CA ASN A 327 -38.13 -48.47 68.69
C ASN A 327 -36.66 -48.85 68.39
N ARG A 328 -36.35 -49.16 67.10
CA ARG A 328 -34.95 -49.45 66.63
C ARG A 328 -34.17 -48.18 66.22
N LYS A 329 -34.84 -47.04 66.14
CA LYS A 329 -34.31 -45.73 65.76
C LYS A 329 -34.14 -44.82 66.96
#